data_88557aae8a3d8df461f069bd585b0652
#
_entry.id   88557aae8a3d8df461f069bd585b0652
#
_cell.length_a   1.000
_cell.length_b   1.000
_cell.length_c   1.000
_cell.angle_alpha   90.00
_cell.angle_beta   90.00
_cell.angle_gamma   90.00
#
_symmetry.space_group_name_H-M   'P 1'
#
loop_
_entity.id
_entity.type
_entity.pdbx_description
1 polymer ?
#
loop_
_entity_poly.entity_id
_entity_poly.type
_entity_poly.pdbx_seq_one_letter_code
_entity_poly.pdbx_strand_id
1 'polypeptide(L)'
;LSPTGGVVGLKGNLAPEGGIVKIAGLKKLQFTGRARCFDNEESAMKAVQSRKYKDGDVIIIRYEGPVGGPGMREMLSTTGAIYGQGKGEKVALITDGRFSGATRGFCVGHVGPEAALGGPIALLRNGDLIDIDAKKGTINVRLTRAQLASRKRKWKAKKSDFGSGTLWKYAQTVGPASLGAPTHPGKK
;
A
#
# COMPACT_ATOMS: atom_id res chain seq x y z
N LEU A 1 24.06 -6.36 -12.59
CA LEU A 1 23.31 -5.21 -12.05
C LEU A 1 22.21 -4.82 -13.03
N SER A 2 21.02 -4.51 -12.54
CA SER A 2 19.93 -4.04 -13.40
C SER A 2 20.22 -2.59 -13.86
N PRO A 3 20.04 -2.27 -15.15
CA PRO A 3 20.20 -0.90 -15.64
C PRO A 3 19.19 0.09 -15.04
N THR A 4 18.08 -0.41 -14.52
CA THR A 4 16.99 0.41 -13.95
C THR A 4 16.95 0.39 -12.41
N GLY A 5 17.94 -0.21 -11.74
CA GLY A 5 17.97 -0.38 -10.29
C GLY A 5 17.00 -1.44 -9.77
N GLY A 6 16.72 -1.41 -8.45
CA GLY A 6 15.91 -2.43 -7.76
C GLY A 6 14.51 -2.00 -7.38
N VAL A 7 14.13 -0.73 -7.64
CA VAL A 7 12.82 -0.15 -7.31
C VAL A 7 12.31 0.74 -8.45
N VAL A 8 10.99 0.84 -8.58
CA VAL A 8 10.32 1.71 -9.56
C VAL A 8 9.22 2.50 -8.88
N GLY A 9 9.15 3.80 -9.22
CA GLY A 9 8.04 4.67 -8.85
C GLY A 9 6.80 4.35 -9.70
N LEU A 10 5.65 4.24 -9.06
CA LEU A 10 4.36 3.99 -9.72
C LEU A 10 3.45 5.21 -9.56
N LYS A 11 2.69 5.54 -10.61
CA LYS A 11 1.59 6.52 -10.55
C LYS A 11 0.34 5.98 -11.23
N GLY A 12 -0.82 6.46 -10.82
CA GLY A 12 -2.10 6.09 -11.42
C GLY A 12 -3.30 6.51 -10.57
N ASN A 13 -4.48 6.04 -10.95
CA ASN A 13 -5.69 6.42 -10.22
C ASN A 13 -5.75 5.83 -8.81
N LEU A 14 -4.95 4.78 -8.52
CA LEU A 14 -4.83 4.21 -7.17
C LEU A 14 -3.78 4.95 -6.33
N ALA A 15 -2.74 5.49 -6.94
CA ALA A 15 -1.65 6.20 -6.29
C ALA A 15 -1.31 7.50 -7.04
N PRO A 16 -2.18 8.54 -6.98
CA PRO A 16 -1.93 9.79 -7.71
C PRO A 16 -0.71 10.56 -7.18
N GLU A 17 -0.36 10.43 -5.92
CA GLU A 17 0.88 10.99 -5.35
C GLU A 17 2.09 10.06 -5.50
N GLY A 18 1.85 8.84 -5.92
CA GLY A 18 2.87 7.84 -6.16
C GLY A 18 2.81 6.65 -5.21
N GLY A 19 3.62 5.66 -5.55
CA GLY A 19 3.92 4.48 -4.74
C GLY A 19 5.25 3.90 -5.23
N ILE A 20 5.86 3.02 -4.45
CA ILE A 20 7.14 2.40 -4.76
C ILE A 20 6.96 0.90 -4.86
N VAL A 21 7.36 0.30 -5.98
CA VAL A 21 7.44 -1.16 -6.14
C VAL A 21 8.89 -1.62 -6.15
N LYS A 22 9.16 -2.68 -5.40
CA LYS A 22 10.44 -3.37 -5.45
C LYS A 22 10.41 -4.37 -6.59
N ILE A 23 11.34 -4.24 -7.54
CA ILE A 23 11.45 -5.11 -8.72
C ILE A 23 12.64 -6.07 -8.65
N ALA A 24 13.57 -5.87 -7.71
CA ALA A 24 14.72 -6.75 -7.55
C ALA A 24 14.28 -8.19 -7.28
N GLY A 25 14.69 -9.12 -8.16
CA GLY A 25 14.37 -10.53 -8.07
C GLY A 25 12.97 -10.93 -8.55
N LEU A 26 12.17 -10.00 -9.06
CA LEU A 26 10.90 -10.33 -9.72
C LEU A 26 11.13 -10.89 -11.12
N LYS A 27 10.46 -11.99 -11.44
CA LYS A 27 10.43 -12.56 -12.81
C LYS A 27 9.43 -11.85 -13.71
N LYS A 28 8.34 -11.34 -13.13
CA LYS A 28 7.29 -10.61 -13.85
C LYS A 28 7.20 -9.19 -13.29
N LEU A 29 7.11 -8.21 -14.19
CA LEU A 29 7.00 -6.78 -13.85
C LEU A 29 5.57 -6.24 -13.99
N GLN A 30 4.60 -7.13 -14.22
CA GLN A 30 3.19 -6.81 -14.34
C GLN A 30 2.38 -7.77 -13.48
N PHE A 31 1.36 -7.23 -12.83
CA PHE A 31 0.43 -8.00 -12.01
C PHE A 31 -0.98 -7.43 -12.15
N THR A 32 -1.94 -8.32 -12.38
CA THR A 32 -3.38 -7.97 -12.34
C THR A 32 -4.06 -8.93 -11.37
N GLY A 33 -4.85 -8.38 -10.45
CA GLY A 33 -5.51 -9.21 -9.45
C GLY A 33 -6.67 -8.53 -8.73
N ARG A 34 -7.38 -9.34 -7.94
CA ARG A 34 -8.51 -8.87 -7.14
C ARG A 34 -8.06 -8.42 -5.76
N ALA A 35 -8.50 -7.24 -5.36
CA ALA A 35 -8.22 -6.68 -4.05
C ALA A 35 -8.80 -7.54 -2.92
N ARG A 36 -8.00 -7.74 -1.87
CA ARG A 36 -8.39 -8.19 -0.54
C ARG A 36 -7.94 -7.15 0.47
N CYS A 37 -8.90 -6.41 1.00
CA CYS A 37 -8.63 -5.22 1.81
C CYS A 37 -8.62 -5.55 3.30
N PHE A 38 -7.60 -5.03 3.98
CA PHE A 38 -7.39 -5.11 5.42
C PHE A 38 -7.04 -3.73 5.96
N ASP A 39 -7.58 -3.37 7.12
CA ASP A 39 -7.42 -2.04 7.71
C ASP A 39 -6.27 -1.95 8.73
N ASN A 40 -5.43 -2.98 8.80
CA ASN A 40 -4.16 -3.05 9.52
C ASN A 40 -3.39 -4.31 9.13
N GLU A 41 -2.10 -4.37 9.48
CA GLU A 41 -1.26 -5.54 9.19
C GLU A 41 -1.70 -6.78 9.95
N GLU A 42 -2.16 -6.67 11.19
CA GLU A 42 -2.55 -7.81 12.02
C GLU A 42 -3.68 -8.63 11.40
N SER A 43 -4.70 -7.95 10.87
CA SER A 43 -5.81 -8.62 10.19
C SER A 43 -5.38 -9.28 8.88
N ALA A 44 -4.47 -8.64 8.14
CA ALA A 44 -3.87 -9.21 6.94
C ALA A 44 -3.02 -10.45 7.28
N MET A 45 -2.16 -10.34 8.30
CA MET A 45 -1.32 -11.44 8.76
C MET A 45 -2.16 -12.65 9.21
N LYS A 46 -3.24 -12.42 9.98
CA LYS A 46 -4.17 -13.48 10.39
C LYS A 46 -4.79 -14.19 9.19
N ALA A 47 -5.19 -13.42 8.16
CA ALA A 47 -5.74 -13.98 6.92
C ALA A 47 -4.70 -14.78 6.15
N VAL A 48 -3.45 -14.30 6.08
CA VAL A 48 -2.34 -14.99 5.42
C VAL A 48 -1.98 -16.29 6.16
N GLN A 49 -1.84 -16.27 7.47
CA GLN A 49 -1.60 -17.46 8.27
C GLN A 49 -2.69 -18.52 8.08
N SER A 50 -3.95 -18.09 8.03
CA SER A 50 -5.10 -18.96 7.81
C SER A 50 -5.33 -19.32 6.34
N ARG A 51 -4.43 -18.93 5.44
CA ARG A 51 -4.53 -19.12 3.97
C ARG A 51 -5.87 -18.66 3.37
N LYS A 52 -6.47 -17.60 3.93
CA LYS A 52 -7.72 -17.01 3.46
C LYS A 52 -7.50 -16.04 2.30
N TYR A 53 -6.68 -16.42 1.33
CA TYR A 53 -6.40 -15.71 0.09
C TYR A 53 -6.13 -16.73 -1.03
N LYS A 54 -6.12 -16.28 -2.28
CA LYS A 54 -5.95 -17.12 -3.46
C LYS A 54 -4.80 -16.61 -4.33
N ASP A 55 -4.26 -17.49 -5.17
CA ASP A 55 -3.35 -17.09 -6.24
C ASP A 55 -4.04 -16.06 -7.15
N GLY A 56 -3.36 -14.98 -7.47
CA GLY A 56 -3.91 -13.86 -8.21
C GLY A 56 -4.58 -12.78 -7.36
N ASP A 57 -4.69 -12.94 -6.04
CA ASP A 57 -5.18 -11.86 -5.18
C ASP A 57 -4.12 -10.75 -5.01
N VAL A 58 -4.61 -9.53 -4.78
CA VAL A 58 -3.84 -8.36 -4.35
C VAL A 58 -4.22 -8.05 -2.91
N ILE A 59 -3.32 -8.31 -1.98
CA ILE A 59 -3.51 -8.03 -0.55
C ILE A 59 -3.30 -6.53 -0.34
N ILE A 60 -4.31 -5.83 0.15
CA ILE A 60 -4.28 -4.40 0.44
C ILE A 60 -4.24 -4.21 1.94
N ILE A 61 -3.14 -3.65 2.45
CA ILE A 61 -3.01 -3.24 3.85
C ILE A 61 -3.01 -1.72 3.89
N ARG A 62 -3.96 -1.14 4.57
CA ARG A 62 -4.21 0.30 4.58
C ARG A 62 -4.31 0.85 6.00
N TYR A 63 -4.23 2.19 6.13
CA TYR A 63 -4.11 2.90 7.41
C TYR A 63 -2.79 2.64 8.14
N GLU A 64 -1.75 2.33 7.39
CA GLU A 64 -0.38 2.10 7.86
C GLU A 64 0.60 3.19 7.35
N GLY A 65 0.05 4.24 6.72
CA GLY A 65 0.80 5.41 6.27
C GLY A 65 1.23 6.33 7.42
N PRO A 66 1.89 7.46 7.11
CA PRO A 66 2.44 8.39 8.12
C PRO A 66 1.44 8.86 9.17
N VAL A 67 0.20 9.14 8.77
CA VAL A 67 -0.88 9.61 9.66
C VAL A 67 -1.66 8.43 10.24
N GLY A 68 -2.00 7.44 9.43
CA GLY A 68 -2.83 6.30 9.85
C GLY A 68 -2.11 5.34 10.77
N GLY A 69 -0.84 5.05 10.46
CA GLY A 69 0.07 4.22 11.26
C GLY A 69 1.35 4.99 11.59
N PRO A 70 1.32 5.94 12.57
CA PRO A 70 2.44 6.81 12.86
C PRO A 70 3.76 6.05 13.03
N GLY A 71 4.78 6.49 12.26
CA GLY A 71 6.06 5.79 12.14
C GLY A 71 6.15 4.84 10.95
N MET A 72 5.05 4.56 10.22
CA MET A 72 5.02 3.73 9.01
C MET A 72 5.77 2.41 9.19
N ARG A 73 5.27 1.52 10.00
CA ARG A 73 5.92 0.22 10.21
C ARG A 73 6.03 -0.59 8.92
N GLU A 74 7.01 -1.47 8.86
CA GLU A 74 7.23 -2.35 7.72
C GLU A 74 6.28 -3.55 7.76
N MET A 75 5.71 -3.92 6.61
CA MET A 75 4.84 -5.09 6.44
C MET A 75 5.67 -6.40 6.35
N LEU A 76 6.72 -6.52 7.15
CA LEU A 76 7.68 -7.62 7.04
C LEU A 76 7.07 -8.96 7.43
N SER A 77 6.26 -9.01 8.48
CA SER A 77 5.63 -10.25 8.95
C SER A 77 4.72 -10.84 7.88
N THR A 78 3.85 -10.02 7.29
CA THR A 78 2.91 -10.45 6.25
C THR A 78 3.62 -10.85 4.97
N THR A 79 4.61 -10.07 4.51
CA THR A 79 5.38 -10.39 3.30
C THR A 79 6.23 -11.66 3.49
N GLY A 80 6.84 -11.83 4.66
CA GLY A 80 7.60 -13.03 5.02
C GLY A 80 6.73 -14.28 5.05
N ALA A 81 5.51 -14.19 5.61
CA ALA A 81 4.57 -15.31 5.64
C ALA A 81 4.08 -15.71 4.24
N ILE A 82 3.77 -14.72 3.37
CA ILE A 82 3.39 -14.98 1.97
C ILE A 82 4.52 -15.69 1.23
N TYR A 83 5.74 -15.20 1.38
CA TYR A 83 6.91 -15.80 0.74
C TYR A 83 7.19 -17.20 1.27
N GLY A 84 7.15 -17.41 2.59
CA GLY A 84 7.32 -18.72 3.24
C GLY A 84 6.28 -19.76 2.82
N GLN A 85 5.10 -19.32 2.40
CA GLN A 85 4.05 -20.19 1.82
C GLN A 85 4.25 -20.47 0.32
N GLY A 86 5.34 -20.01 -0.29
CA GLY A 86 5.62 -20.18 -1.72
C GLY A 86 4.71 -19.32 -2.63
N LYS A 87 4.11 -18.23 -2.11
CA LYS A 87 3.14 -17.40 -2.83
C LYS A 87 3.69 -16.04 -3.26
N GLY A 88 4.96 -15.74 -3.02
CA GLY A 88 5.55 -14.42 -3.27
C GLY A 88 5.44 -13.90 -4.71
N GLU A 89 5.37 -14.78 -5.72
CA GLU A 89 5.14 -14.40 -7.13
C GLU A 89 3.68 -14.62 -7.59
N LYS A 90 2.83 -15.19 -6.73
CA LYS A 90 1.45 -15.54 -7.05
C LYS A 90 0.42 -14.56 -6.53
N VAL A 91 0.82 -13.72 -5.58
CA VAL A 91 0.01 -12.63 -5.04
C VAL A 91 0.84 -11.35 -5.01
N ALA A 92 0.16 -10.20 -5.07
CA ALA A 92 0.78 -8.91 -4.81
C ALA A 92 0.33 -8.36 -3.45
N LEU A 93 1.15 -7.50 -2.85
CA LEU A 93 0.80 -6.74 -1.65
C LEU A 93 0.93 -5.24 -1.94
N ILE A 94 -0.08 -4.47 -1.55
CA ILE A 94 -0.09 -3.01 -1.67
C ILE A 94 -0.38 -2.42 -0.30
N THR A 95 0.38 -1.39 0.10
CA THR A 95 0.17 -0.68 1.36
C THR A 95 0.48 0.82 1.23
N ASP A 96 -0.20 1.64 2.01
CA ASP A 96 0.18 3.03 2.26
C ASP A 96 1.28 3.16 3.32
N GLY A 97 1.59 2.07 4.04
CA GLY A 97 2.79 1.91 4.84
C GLY A 97 4.03 1.60 3.99
N ARG A 98 4.97 0.85 4.53
CA ARG A 98 6.21 0.48 3.85
C ARG A 98 6.53 -1.01 3.96
N PHE A 99 7.53 -1.44 3.21
CA PHE A 99 8.09 -2.79 3.28
C PHE A 99 9.61 -2.73 3.43
N SER A 100 10.19 -3.79 3.99
CA SER A 100 11.63 -3.91 4.20
C SER A 100 12.41 -4.06 2.90
N GLY A 101 13.66 -3.62 2.89
CA GLY A 101 14.62 -3.91 1.82
C GLY A 101 14.84 -5.41 1.58
N ALA A 102 14.64 -6.24 2.60
CA ALA A 102 14.73 -7.70 2.50
C ALA A 102 13.47 -8.37 1.92
N THR A 103 12.36 -7.65 1.79
CA THR A 103 11.09 -8.17 1.27
C THR A 103 11.25 -8.81 -0.09
N ARG A 104 10.60 -9.96 -0.29
CA ARG A 104 10.51 -10.70 -1.55
C ARG A 104 9.07 -10.71 -2.06
N GLY A 105 8.90 -10.81 -3.39
CA GLY A 105 7.59 -10.81 -4.03
C GLY A 105 7.15 -9.43 -4.52
N PHE A 106 5.96 -9.38 -5.11
CA PHE A 106 5.41 -8.16 -5.74
C PHE A 106 4.81 -7.24 -4.66
N CYS A 107 5.63 -6.34 -4.08
CA CYS A 107 5.25 -5.47 -3.00
C CYS A 107 5.32 -4.01 -3.40
N VAL A 108 4.21 -3.28 -3.19
CA VAL A 108 4.06 -1.84 -3.43
C VAL A 108 3.82 -1.15 -2.09
N GLY A 109 4.69 -0.25 -1.72
CA GLY A 109 4.56 0.58 -0.52
C GLY A 109 4.43 2.06 -0.83
N HIS A 110 4.26 2.87 0.21
CA HIS A 110 4.18 4.33 0.14
C HIS A 110 3.08 4.82 -0.80
N VAL A 111 1.97 4.06 -0.91
CA VAL A 111 0.85 4.46 -1.77
C VAL A 111 0.20 5.74 -1.24
N GLY A 112 0.28 6.79 -2.03
CA GLY A 112 -0.24 8.10 -1.67
C GLY A 112 -1.30 8.65 -2.63
N PRO A 113 -2.24 9.44 -2.09
CA PRO A 113 -2.50 9.75 -0.67
C PRO A 113 -2.88 8.51 0.16
N GLU A 114 -2.44 8.48 1.43
CA GLU A 114 -2.74 7.38 2.33
C GLU A 114 -4.23 7.25 2.67
N ALA A 115 -4.62 6.09 3.21
CA ALA A 115 -6.02 5.80 3.53
C ALA A 115 -6.58 6.70 4.63
N ALA A 116 -5.78 7.06 5.64
CA ALA A 116 -6.21 7.94 6.73
C ALA A 116 -6.62 9.34 6.24
N LEU A 117 -6.06 9.80 5.13
CA LEU A 117 -6.41 11.04 4.44
C LEU A 117 -7.49 10.83 3.37
N GLY A 118 -8.05 9.64 3.27
CA GLY A 118 -9.06 9.26 2.29
C GLY A 118 -8.53 9.21 0.86
N GLY A 119 -7.28 8.81 0.69
CA GLY A 119 -6.71 8.48 -0.60
C GLY A 119 -7.45 7.33 -1.29
N PRO A 120 -7.22 7.10 -2.60
CA PRO A 120 -7.92 6.06 -3.35
C PRO A 120 -7.82 4.67 -2.73
N ILE A 121 -6.71 4.35 -2.05
CA ILE A 121 -6.52 3.07 -1.36
C ILE A 121 -7.59 2.83 -0.28
N ALA A 122 -8.08 3.89 0.39
CA ALA A 122 -9.18 3.80 1.37
C ALA A 122 -10.51 3.41 0.74
N LEU A 123 -10.67 3.67 -0.57
CA LEU A 123 -11.92 3.49 -1.31
C LEU A 123 -12.05 2.09 -1.90
N LEU A 124 -10.98 1.29 -1.87
CA LEU A 124 -10.96 -0.06 -2.38
C LEU A 124 -11.91 -0.98 -1.61
N ARG A 125 -12.49 -1.93 -2.33
CA ARG A 125 -13.34 -2.99 -1.78
C ARG A 125 -12.83 -4.35 -2.23
N ASN A 126 -13.13 -5.37 -1.46
CA ASN A 126 -12.81 -6.74 -1.85
C ASN A 126 -13.40 -7.05 -3.24
N GLY A 127 -12.58 -7.62 -4.10
CA GLY A 127 -12.94 -7.97 -5.48
C GLY A 127 -12.66 -6.89 -6.52
N ASP A 128 -12.30 -5.65 -6.16
CA ASP A 128 -11.87 -4.64 -7.13
C ASP A 128 -10.65 -5.14 -7.92
N LEU A 129 -10.65 -4.95 -9.23
CA LEU A 129 -9.52 -5.32 -10.06
C LEU A 129 -8.45 -4.23 -10.06
N ILE A 130 -7.22 -4.64 -9.82
CA ILE A 130 -6.05 -3.78 -9.76
C ILE A 130 -5.05 -4.22 -10.81
N ASP A 131 -4.51 -3.26 -11.54
CA ASP A 131 -3.43 -3.43 -12.50
C ASP A 131 -2.18 -2.72 -12.01
N ILE A 132 -1.06 -3.43 -11.96
CA ILE A 132 0.26 -2.91 -11.64
C ILE A 132 1.18 -3.21 -12.82
N ASP A 133 1.83 -2.18 -13.36
CA ASP A 133 2.80 -2.32 -14.45
C ASP A 133 4.07 -1.57 -14.08
N ALA A 134 5.05 -2.30 -13.57
CA ALA A 134 6.34 -1.73 -13.20
C ALA A 134 7.21 -1.36 -14.39
N LYS A 135 6.91 -1.86 -15.61
CA LYS A 135 7.61 -1.42 -16.83
C LYS A 135 7.16 -0.01 -17.23
N LYS A 136 5.85 0.26 -17.11
CA LYS A 136 5.25 1.56 -17.45
C LYS A 136 5.22 2.52 -16.25
N GLY A 137 5.55 2.06 -15.05
CA GLY A 137 5.44 2.86 -13.83
C GLY A 137 3.99 3.20 -13.47
N THR A 138 3.04 2.26 -13.67
CA THR A 138 1.62 2.55 -13.42
C THR A 138 0.98 1.61 -12.42
N ILE A 139 0.02 2.16 -11.64
CA ILE A 139 -0.82 1.42 -10.70
C ILE A 139 -2.25 1.95 -10.73
N ASN A 140 -3.19 1.09 -11.10
CA ASN A 140 -4.57 1.50 -11.30
C ASN A 140 -5.56 0.50 -10.71
N VAL A 141 -6.70 1.01 -10.26
CA VAL A 141 -7.90 0.21 -10.02
C VAL A 141 -8.86 0.38 -11.20
N ARG A 142 -9.49 -0.69 -11.65
CA ARG A 142 -10.47 -0.66 -12.75
C ARG A 142 -11.82 -0.11 -12.27
N LEU A 143 -11.80 1.14 -11.84
CA LEU A 143 -12.96 1.92 -11.47
C LEU A 143 -12.99 3.22 -12.27
N THR A 144 -14.18 3.65 -12.66
CA THR A 144 -14.36 4.95 -13.29
C THR A 144 -14.16 6.08 -12.28
N ARG A 145 -13.88 7.29 -12.78
CA ARG A 145 -13.81 8.50 -11.94
C ARG A 145 -15.11 8.72 -11.15
N ALA A 146 -16.27 8.46 -11.75
CA ALA A 146 -17.57 8.57 -11.10
C ALA A 146 -17.74 7.57 -9.94
N GLN A 147 -17.28 6.32 -10.12
CA GLN A 147 -17.31 5.31 -9.08
C GLN A 147 -16.39 5.68 -7.91
N LEU A 148 -15.15 6.13 -8.18
CA LEU A 148 -14.24 6.61 -7.14
C LEU A 148 -14.81 7.82 -6.40
N ALA A 149 -15.36 8.80 -7.11
CA ALA A 149 -16.01 9.97 -6.50
C ALA A 149 -17.22 9.59 -5.65
N SER A 150 -18.04 8.63 -6.10
CA SER A 150 -19.16 8.10 -5.32
C SER A 150 -18.70 7.43 -4.03
N ARG A 151 -17.64 6.62 -4.09
CA ARG A 151 -17.05 5.98 -2.91
C ARG A 151 -16.44 7.02 -1.96
N LYS A 152 -15.77 8.04 -2.49
CA LYS A 152 -15.17 9.14 -1.69
C LYS A 152 -16.24 9.91 -0.92
N ARG A 153 -17.39 10.22 -1.53
CA ARG A 153 -18.51 10.88 -0.81
C ARG A 153 -19.05 10.07 0.37
N LYS A 154 -18.94 8.75 0.31
CA LYS A 154 -19.39 7.83 1.39
C LYS A 154 -18.30 7.48 2.38
N TRP A 155 -17.04 7.82 2.06
CA TRP A 155 -15.92 7.55 2.95
C TRP A 155 -15.99 8.44 4.19
N LYS A 156 -15.69 7.84 5.34
CA LYS A 156 -15.54 8.56 6.61
C LYS A 156 -14.17 8.26 7.18
N ALA A 157 -13.53 9.27 7.74
CA ALA A 157 -12.25 9.11 8.39
C ALA A 157 -12.36 8.07 9.53
N LYS A 158 -11.45 7.11 9.53
CA LYS A 158 -11.31 6.16 10.64
C LYS A 158 -10.78 6.92 11.85
N LYS A 159 -11.33 6.66 13.04
CA LYS A 159 -10.77 7.17 14.28
C LYS A 159 -9.37 6.60 14.45
N SER A 160 -8.42 7.46 14.77
CA SER A 160 -7.05 7.04 15.06
C SER A 160 -7.02 6.21 16.35
N ASP A 161 -6.21 5.16 16.35
CA ASP A 161 -5.92 4.36 17.55
C ASP A 161 -4.93 5.10 18.49
N PHE A 162 -4.34 6.21 18.01
CA PHE A 162 -3.40 7.06 18.74
C PHE A 162 -4.11 8.32 19.23
N GLY A 163 -4.64 8.30 20.46
CA GLY A 163 -5.41 9.41 21.03
C GLY A 163 -4.59 10.44 21.80
N SER A 164 -3.30 10.16 22.10
CA SER A 164 -2.42 11.02 22.90
C SER A 164 -0.95 10.62 22.72
N GLY A 165 -0.04 11.38 23.33
CA GLY A 165 1.39 11.08 23.37
C GLY A 165 2.14 11.44 22.10
N THR A 166 3.36 10.91 21.95
CA THR A 166 4.28 11.26 20.86
C THR A 166 3.76 10.87 19.50
N LEU A 167 3.18 9.68 19.35
CA LEU A 167 2.65 9.23 18.07
C LEU A 167 1.44 10.05 17.63
N TRP A 168 0.59 10.48 18.58
CA TRP A 168 -0.49 11.43 18.27
C TRP A 168 0.07 12.76 17.76
N LYS A 169 1.06 13.34 18.46
CA LYS A 169 1.72 14.60 18.01
C LYS A 169 2.32 14.46 16.62
N TYR A 170 3.02 13.36 16.37
CA TYR A 170 3.60 13.05 15.06
C TYR A 170 2.52 13.03 13.97
N ALA A 171 1.43 12.29 14.19
CA ALA A 171 0.33 12.17 13.22
C ALA A 171 -0.34 13.52 12.89
N GLN A 172 -0.29 14.52 13.81
CA GLN A 172 -0.83 15.86 13.55
C GLN A 172 0.05 16.72 12.64
N THR A 173 1.34 16.43 12.56
CA THR A 173 2.31 17.30 11.91
C THR A 173 3.00 16.65 10.71
N VAL A 174 2.93 15.33 10.59
CA VAL A 174 3.63 14.60 9.52
C VAL A 174 3.02 14.86 8.16
N GLY A 175 3.88 15.12 7.18
CA GLY A 175 3.53 15.24 5.78
C GLY A 175 3.42 13.88 5.07
N PRO A 176 3.07 13.89 3.78
CA PRO A 176 2.87 12.67 3.01
C PRO A 176 4.18 11.89 2.78
N ALA A 177 4.05 10.57 2.65
CA ALA A 177 5.17 9.68 2.35
C ALA A 177 5.88 10.05 1.04
N SER A 178 5.14 10.55 0.05
CA SER A 178 5.69 11.02 -1.24
C SER A 178 6.69 12.17 -1.12
N LEU A 179 6.66 12.92 -0.01
CA LEU A 179 7.61 13.97 0.32
C LEU A 179 8.61 13.58 1.41
N GLY A 180 8.66 12.29 1.78
CA GLY A 180 9.56 11.77 2.82
C GLY A 180 9.00 11.88 4.24
N ALA A 181 7.69 12.04 4.40
CA ALA A 181 7.01 12.14 5.70
C ALA A 181 7.65 13.19 6.64
N PRO A 182 7.89 14.43 6.19
CA PRO A 182 8.52 15.47 7.01
C PRO A 182 7.56 15.92 8.12
N THR A 183 8.10 16.28 9.29
CA THR A 183 7.33 16.85 10.41
C THR A 183 7.46 18.37 10.50
N HIS A 184 7.94 19.01 9.46
CA HIS A 184 8.14 20.44 9.33
C HIS A 184 7.73 20.92 7.93
N PRO A 185 7.37 22.20 7.75
CA PRO A 185 6.87 22.72 6.47
C PRO A 185 7.92 22.77 5.34
N GLY A 186 9.16 22.40 5.62
CA GLY A 186 10.27 22.56 4.70
C GLY A 186 10.81 24.00 4.68
N LYS A 187 11.90 24.23 3.94
CA LYS A 187 12.27 25.59 3.55
C LYS A 187 11.35 26.02 2.41
N LYS A 188 10.69 27.18 2.57
CA LYS A 188 10.03 27.87 1.47
C LYS A 188 11.06 28.39 0.51
#